data_db695ab72b913f055d12caf96be39b71
#
_entry.id   db695ab72b913f055d12caf96be39b71
#
_cell.length_a   1.000
_cell.length_b   1.000
_cell.length_c   1.000
_cell.angle_alpha   90.00
_cell.angle_beta   90.00
_cell.angle_gamma   90.00
#
_symmetry.space_group_name_H-M   'P 1'
#
loop_
_entity.id
_entity.type
_entity.pdbx_description
1 polymer ?
#
loop_
_entity_poly.entity_id
_entity_poly.type
_entity_poly.pdbx_seq_one_letter_code
_entity_poly.pdbx_strand_id
1 'polypeptide(L)'
;MINKFVTYLIVMSIAVVFGCSREAVDANEEGVFIKKPYFFGKGGVSDQPLLQGSEWKVFSTDFVKFIMSPVQYEEPFEDLVAKDNNLINTNAYVTLQIESGQTPDLLRKFGENWYKNNVQETFRKITRDKLCEYGMFELTTNRQVYTEINADIDKSLRDYFAERGLPVAIRSVVISRAQPSKGVLEEIDRTGVQMQAELTQSKRIAMEQAREEAELARAKADKAYMREMNLSADQFISLRALEIEKEKVEMLKNNPNVKVDAFLGYPNFYKVN
;
A
#
# COMPACT_ATOMS: atom_id res chain seq x y z
N MET A 1 45.60 61.55 -21.12
CA MET A 1 44.34 61.48 -20.30
C MET A 1 43.23 60.68 -21.00
N ILE A 2 43.07 60.86 -22.31
CA ILE A 2 42.00 60.16 -23.09
C ILE A 2 42.11 58.63 -23.03
N ASN A 3 43.33 58.07 -23.13
CA ASN A 3 43.48 56.59 -23.07
C ASN A 3 43.06 55.96 -21.73
N LYS A 4 43.29 56.63 -20.62
CA LYS A 4 42.80 56.06 -19.30
C LYS A 4 41.29 56.09 -19.16
N PHE A 5 40.67 57.16 -19.70
CA PHE A 5 39.22 57.28 -19.69
C PHE A 5 38.53 56.18 -20.55
N VAL A 6 39.08 55.93 -21.74
CA VAL A 6 38.63 54.85 -22.63
C VAL A 6 38.84 53.49 -22.00
N THR A 7 39.97 53.27 -21.31
CA THR A 7 40.22 52.02 -20.60
C THR A 7 39.19 51.78 -19.46
N TYR A 8 38.88 52.80 -18.66
CA TYR A 8 37.84 52.72 -17.62
C TYR A 8 36.47 52.47 -18.22
N LEU A 9 36.11 53.02 -19.33
CA LEU A 9 34.83 52.84 -20.00
C LEU A 9 34.72 51.43 -20.56
N ILE A 10 35.77 50.82 -21.08
CA ILE A 10 35.84 49.47 -21.56
C ILE A 10 35.72 48.48 -20.38
N VAL A 11 36.46 48.70 -19.27
CA VAL A 11 36.38 47.87 -18.08
C VAL A 11 34.98 47.93 -17.47
N MET A 12 34.35 49.09 -17.42
CA MET A 12 33.00 49.28 -16.93
C MET A 12 31.97 48.57 -17.82
N SER A 13 32.13 48.62 -19.16
CA SER A 13 31.24 47.90 -20.08
C SER A 13 31.38 46.37 -19.98
N ILE A 14 32.61 45.89 -19.79
CA ILE A 14 32.86 44.44 -19.55
C ILE A 14 32.22 43.98 -18.23
N ALA A 15 32.34 44.77 -17.16
CA ALA A 15 31.72 44.45 -15.86
C ALA A 15 30.19 44.37 -15.94
N VAL A 16 29.54 45.19 -16.76
CA VAL A 16 28.07 45.13 -16.98
C VAL A 16 27.67 43.88 -17.75
N VAL A 17 28.49 43.43 -18.72
CA VAL A 17 28.18 42.20 -19.49
C VAL A 17 28.35 40.93 -18.65
N PHE A 18 29.32 40.88 -17.74
CA PHE A 18 29.52 39.74 -16.82
C PHE A 18 28.47 39.66 -15.72
N GLY A 19 27.69 40.72 -15.50
CA GLY A 19 26.58 40.72 -14.50
C GLY A 19 25.25 40.16 -15.01
N CYS A 20 25.16 39.72 -16.27
CA CYS A 20 23.92 39.14 -16.84
C CYS A 20 24.06 37.64 -17.03
N SER A 21 23.10 36.87 -16.57
CA SER A 21 22.97 35.45 -16.85
C SER A 21 21.69 35.17 -17.64
N ARG A 22 21.69 34.09 -18.40
CA ARG A 22 20.53 33.63 -19.14
C ARG A 22 19.87 32.51 -18.41
N GLU A 23 18.57 32.66 -18.11
CA GLU A 23 17.75 31.62 -17.50
C GLU A 23 16.79 31.05 -18.54
N ALA A 24 16.62 29.73 -18.51
CA ALA A 24 15.74 29.03 -19.41
C ALA A 24 14.79 28.11 -18.60
N VAL A 25 13.59 27.94 -19.10
CA VAL A 25 12.60 27.02 -18.57
C VAL A 25 12.42 25.86 -19.52
N ASP A 26 12.24 24.66 -18.93
CA ASP A 26 11.92 23.45 -19.67
C ASP A 26 10.41 23.37 -19.98
N ALA A 27 10.02 22.42 -20.83
CA ALA A 27 8.65 22.29 -21.33
C ALA A 27 7.57 22.12 -20.22
N ASN A 28 7.99 21.61 -19.05
CA ASN A 28 7.10 21.38 -17.90
C ASN A 28 7.37 22.34 -16.73
N GLU A 29 8.03 23.47 -16.99
CA GLU A 29 8.37 24.44 -15.97
C GLU A 29 7.79 25.80 -16.31
N GLU A 30 7.47 26.57 -15.30
CA GLU A 30 7.27 28.03 -15.38
C GLU A 30 8.27 28.71 -14.48
N GLY A 31 8.89 29.77 -15.01
CA GLY A 31 9.86 30.56 -14.29
C GLY A 31 9.31 31.89 -13.84
N VAL A 32 9.65 32.34 -12.65
CA VAL A 32 9.22 33.62 -12.11
C VAL A 32 10.45 34.42 -11.68
N PHE A 33 10.55 35.66 -12.15
CA PHE A 33 11.63 36.58 -11.76
C PHE A 33 11.24 37.35 -10.49
N ILE A 34 12.20 37.43 -9.55
CA ILE A 34 12.09 38.25 -8.35
C ILE A 34 13.14 39.38 -8.48
N LYS A 35 12.67 40.57 -8.80
CA LYS A 35 13.51 41.75 -8.95
C LYS A 35 13.91 42.32 -7.59
N LYS A 36 15.22 42.50 -7.36
CA LYS A 36 15.80 43.06 -6.11
C LYS A 36 16.70 44.24 -6.44
N PRO A 37 16.12 45.38 -6.91
CA PRO A 37 16.93 46.51 -7.33
C PRO A 37 17.74 47.09 -6.17
N TYR A 38 19.04 47.39 -6.41
CA TYR A 38 19.91 47.94 -5.37
C TYR A 38 19.76 49.46 -5.22
N PHE A 39 19.52 50.19 -6.32
CA PHE A 39 19.51 51.65 -6.31
C PHE A 39 18.20 52.26 -6.80
N PHE A 40 17.70 51.85 -7.96
CA PHE A 40 16.50 52.42 -8.58
C PHE A 40 15.61 51.32 -9.15
N GLY A 41 14.31 51.53 -9.11
CA GLY A 41 13.29 50.65 -9.67
C GLY A 41 12.34 50.03 -8.63
N LYS A 42 11.26 49.43 -9.11
CA LYS A 42 10.34 48.68 -8.27
C LYS A 42 10.80 47.24 -8.19
N GLY A 43 11.04 46.75 -6.99
CA GLY A 43 11.34 45.36 -6.74
C GLY A 43 10.08 44.53 -6.60
N GLY A 44 10.24 43.20 -6.49
CA GLY A 44 9.18 42.24 -6.24
C GLY A 44 9.08 41.16 -7.31
N VAL A 45 8.05 40.35 -7.16
CA VAL A 45 7.75 39.23 -8.05
C VAL A 45 7.23 39.79 -9.38
N SER A 46 7.71 39.27 -10.50
CA SER A 46 7.21 39.63 -11.85
C SER A 46 5.74 39.25 -11.96
N ASP A 47 4.92 40.07 -12.66
CA ASP A 47 3.53 39.80 -12.86
C ASP A 47 3.26 38.73 -13.94
N GLN A 48 4.22 38.51 -14.83
CA GLN A 48 4.12 37.50 -15.88
C GLN A 48 5.19 36.44 -15.68
N PRO A 49 4.81 35.15 -15.73
CA PRO A 49 5.77 34.04 -15.66
C PRO A 49 6.45 33.86 -17.04
N LEU A 50 7.66 33.31 -17.04
CA LEU A 50 8.31 32.79 -18.22
C LEU A 50 7.77 31.39 -18.51
N LEU A 51 6.89 31.26 -19.52
CA LEU A 51 6.24 30.01 -19.89
C LEU A 51 7.12 29.10 -20.75
N GLN A 52 7.89 29.70 -21.65
CA GLN A 52 8.77 28.99 -22.60
C GLN A 52 9.99 29.84 -22.98
N GLY A 53 11.09 29.15 -23.28
CA GLY A 53 12.29 29.79 -23.80
C GLY A 53 13.25 30.26 -22.74
N SER A 54 13.91 31.37 -23.01
CA SER A 54 14.92 31.87 -22.10
C SER A 54 14.94 33.39 -22.10
N GLU A 55 15.22 33.97 -20.96
CA GLU A 55 15.32 35.41 -20.76
C GLU A 55 16.60 35.78 -20.01
N TRP A 56 17.12 36.98 -20.28
CA TRP A 56 18.29 37.49 -19.60
C TRP A 56 17.93 38.08 -18.25
N LYS A 57 18.61 37.64 -17.21
CA LYS A 57 18.49 38.27 -15.89
C LYS A 57 19.70 39.06 -15.52
N VAL A 58 19.52 40.18 -14.84
CA VAL A 58 20.56 40.94 -14.20
C VAL A 58 20.91 40.31 -12.84
N PHE A 59 22.13 40.53 -12.37
CA PHE A 59 22.65 39.97 -11.13
C PHE A 59 21.76 40.24 -9.88
N SER A 60 20.96 41.31 -9.91
CA SER A 60 20.01 41.66 -8.83
C SER A 60 18.62 41.05 -8.97
N THR A 61 18.45 40.00 -9.80
CA THR A 61 17.18 39.33 -10.03
C THR A 61 17.35 37.86 -9.72
N ASP A 62 16.53 37.33 -8.84
CA ASP A 62 16.43 35.89 -8.61
C ASP A 62 15.45 35.28 -9.60
N PHE A 63 15.61 34.00 -9.86
CA PHE A 63 14.75 33.24 -10.74
C PHE A 63 14.30 31.93 -10.05
N VAL A 64 13.01 31.78 -9.90
CA VAL A 64 12.41 30.60 -9.26
C VAL A 64 11.66 29.81 -10.32
N LYS A 65 11.86 28.52 -10.36
CA LYS A 65 11.19 27.58 -11.26
C LYS A 65 10.15 26.77 -10.53
N PHE A 66 9.00 26.61 -11.15
CA PHE A 66 7.92 25.78 -10.67
C PHE A 66 7.63 24.67 -11.67
N ILE A 67 7.44 23.44 -11.16
CA ILE A 67 7.05 22.28 -11.96
C ILE A 67 5.56 22.35 -12.22
N MET A 68 5.17 22.34 -13.51
CA MET A 68 3.77 22.45 -13.94
C MET A 68 3.09 21.09 -14.13
N SER A 69 3.85 20.01 -14.21
CA SER A 69 3.29 18.66 -14.19
C SER A 69 2.71 18.32 -12.82
N PRO A 70 1.72 17.40 -12.75
CA PRO A 70 1.22 16.92 -11.47
C PRO A 70 2.34 16.32 -10.61
N VAL A 71 2.49 16.84 -9.39
CA VAL A 71 3.47 16.36 -8.39
C VAL A 71 2.73 15.66 -7.27
N GLN A 72 3.18 14.46 -6.93
CA GLN A 72 2.65 13.68 -5.81
C GLN A 72 3.45 13.97 -4.55
N TYR A 73 2.74 14.34 -3.49
CA TYR A 73 3.28 14.50 -2.16
C TYR A 73 2.82 13.34 -1.29
N GLU A 74 3.74 12.77 -0.55
CA GLU A 74 3.50 11.65 0.38
C GLU A 74 3.63 12.14 1.81
N GLU A 75 2.62 11.80 2.64
CA GLU A 75 2.61 12.11 4.06
C GLU A 75 2.45 10.81 4.85
N PRO A 76 3.50 10.38 5.57
CA PRO A 76 3.42 9.21 6.43
C PRO A 76 2.70 9.54 7.74
N PHE A 77 1.87 8.60 8.19
CA PHE A 77 1.20 8.60 9.48
C PHE A 77 1.62 7.35 10.24
N GLU A 78 2.42 7.56 11.27
CA GLU A 78 2.86 6.52 12.19
C GLU A 78 2.10 6.68 13.50
N ASP A 79 1.74 5.55 14.11
CA ASP A 79 1.05 5.49 15.41
C ASP A 79 -0.23 6.35 15.49
N LEU A 80 -1.00 6.37 14.41
CA LEU A 80 -2.29 7.05 14.40
C LEU A 80 -3.31 6.24 15.21
N VAL A 81 -4.00 6.91 16.13
CA VAL A 81 -5.03 6.28 16.97
C VAL A 81 -6.34 6.23 16.20
N ALA A 82 -6.83 5.03 15.89
CA ALA A 82 -8.15 4.80 15.30
C ALA A 82 -9.26 5.00 16.35
N LYS A 83 -10.52 5.02 15.90
CA LYS A 83 -11.71 5.20 16.78
C LYS A 83 -11.78 4.21 17.93
N ASP A 84 -11.28 3.01 17.75
CA ASP A 84 -11.25 1.91 18.71
C ASP A 84 -9.98 1.89 19.58
N ASN A 85 -9.24 3.00 19.63
CA ASN A 85 -7.96 3.19 20.33
C ASN A 85 -6.82 2.26 19.87
N ASN A 86 -6.95 1.60 18.73
CA ASN A 86 -5.87 0.83 18.14
C ASN A 86 -4.93 1.73 17.34
N LEU A 87 -3.64 1.41 17.37
CA LEU A 87 -2.61 2.11 16.60
C LEU A 87 -2.53 1.55 15.18
N ILE A 88 -2.58 2.45 14.21
CA ILE A 88 -2.46 2.14 12.79
C ILE A 88 -1.40 3.00 12.12
N ASN A 89 -0.76 2.44 11.10
CA ASN A 89 0.18 3.13 10.24
C ASN A 89 -0.40 3.19 8.82
N THR A 90 -0.31 4.35 8.19
CA THR A 90 -0.77 4.54 6.81
C THR A 90 -0.02 5.68 6.14
N ASN A 91 -0.02 5.71 4.81
CA ASN A 91 0.50 6.81 4.03
C ASN A 91 -0.65 7.47 3.26
N ALA A 92 -0.66 8.79 3.26
CA ALA A 92 -1.57 9.58 2.45
C ALA A 92 -0.82 10.23 1.28
N TYR A 93 -1.41 10.18 0.12
CA TYR A 93 -0.84 10.75 -1.11
C TYR A 93 -1.80 11.81 -1.65
N VAL A 94 -1.25 12.98 -1.94
CA VAL A 94 -1.99 14.02 -2.66
C VAL A 94 -1.23 14.42 -3.91
N THR A 95 -1.88 14.39 -5.06
CA THR A 95 -1.31 14.84 -6.33
C THR A 95 -1.83 16.22 -6.64
N LEU A 96 -0.93 17.17 -6.69
CA LEU A 96 -1.21 18.58 -6.88
C LEU A 96 -0.59 19.07 -8.18
N GLN A 97 -1.26 20.01 -8.84
CA GLN A 97 -0.76 20.66 -10.04
C GLN A 97 -1.02 22.15 -9.97
N ILE A 98 0.03 22.95 -10.18
CA ILE A 98 -0.06 24.39 -10.22
C ILE A 98 -0.85 24.80 -11.48
N GLU A 99 -1.71 25.81 -11.37
CA GLU A 99 -2.45 26.37 -12.51
C GLU A 99 -1.50 27.21 -13.38
N SER A 100 -1.53 26.96 -14.69
CA SER A 100 -0.65 27.64 -15.61
C SER A 100 -0.88 29.17 -15.63
N GLY A 101 0.21 29.91 -15.62
CA GLY A 101 0.19 31.37 -15.57
C GLY A 101 -0.02 31.97 -14.17
N GLN A 102 -0.31 31.17 -13.16
CA GLN A 102 -0.58 31.62 -11.79
C GLN A 102 0.62 31.52 -10.85
N THR A 103 1.77 31.11 -11.37
CA THR A 103 3.01 30.95 -10.58
C THR A 103 3.51 32.26 -9.93
N PRO A 104 3.31 33.47 -10.53
CA PRO A 104 3.66 34.71 -9.84
C PRO A 104 2.82 34.97 -8.59
N ASP A 105 1.51 34.67 -8.66
CA ASP A 105 0.61 34.84 -7.53
C ASP A 105 0.86 33.81 -6.45
N LEU A 106 1.15 32.57 -6.83
CA LEU A 106 1.59 31.53 -5.91
C LEU A 106 2.84 31.94 -5.15
N LEU A 107 3.86 32.42 -5.87
CA LEU A 107 5.13 32.86 -5.26
C LEU A 107 4.93 34.07 -4.35
N ARG A 108 4.11 35.04 -4.76
CA ARG A 108 3.86 36.29 -4.03
C ARG A 108 3.13 36.07 -2.72
N LYS A 109 2.12 35.18 -2.71
CA LYS A 109 1.23 34.94 -1.55
C LYS A 109 1.74 33.84 -0.64
N PHE A 110 2.33 32.78 -1.20
CA PHE A 110 2.63 31.53 -0.49
C PHE A 110 4.11 31.19 -0.46
N GLY A 111 4.93 31.84 -1.31
CA GLY A 111 6.38 31.61 -1.39
C GLY A 111 6.74 30.35 -2.17
N GLU A 112 8.04 30.12 -2.28
CA GLU A 112 8.62 28.99 -3.02
C GLU A 112 8.22 27.63 -2.41
N ASN A 113 8.24 27.54 -1.08
CA ASN A 113 7.88 26.32 -0.33
C ASN A 113 6.38 26.29 0.03
N TRP A 114 5.52 26.71 -0.91
CA TRP A 114 4.08 26.85 -0.70
C TRP A 114 3.41 25.59 -0.13
N TYR A 115 3.79 24.40 -0.59
CA TYR A 115 3.22 23.14 -0.10
C TYR A 115 3.53 22.95 1.38
N LYS A 116 4.81 22.95 1.74
CA LYS A 116 5.28 22.70 3.11
C LYS A 116 4.72 23.72 4.11
N ASN A 117 4.68 24.99 3.71
CA ASN A 117 4.30 26.08 4.62
C ASN A 117 2.79 26.28 4.76
N ASN A 118 2.00 25.89 3.75
CA ASN A 118 0.57 26.23 3.74
C ASN A 118 -0.37 25.03 3.58
N VAL A 119 0.08 23.93 2.96
CA VAL A 119 -0.79 22.79 2.62
C VAL A 119 -0.52 21.59 3.52
N GLN A 120 0.72 21.26 3.75
CA GLN A 120 1.15 20.02 4.42
C GLN A 120 0.44 19.77 5.75
N GLU A 121 0.50 20.72 6.67
CA GLU A 121 -0.11 20.55 8.00
C GLU A 121 -1.64 20.49 7.94
N THR A 122 -2.26 21.24 7.04
CA THR A 122 -3.71 21.19 6.85
C THR A 122 -4.14 19.85 6.26
N PHE A 123 -3.41 19.35 5.25
CA PHE A 123 -3.65 18.03 4.67
C PHE A 123 -3.48 16.92 5.72
N ARG A 124 -2.40 16.97 6.51
CA ARG A 124 -2.17 16.03 7.61
C ARG A 124 -3.30 16.07 8.65
N LYS A 125 -3.77 17.26 9.01
CA LYS A 125 -4.86 17.42 9.97
C LYS A 125 -6.16 16.83 9.44
N ILE A 126 -6.59 17.21 8.22
CA ILE A 126 -7.82 16.72 7.60
C ILE A 126 -7.79 15.19 7.50
N THR A 127 -6.65 14.64 7.04
CA THR A 127 -6.46 13.19 6.90
C THR A 127 -6.56 12.48 8.24
N ARG A 128 -5.89 13.00 9.27
CA ARG A 128 -5.94 12.44 10.63
C ARG A 128 -7.36 12.45 11.17
N ASP A 129 -8.03 13.60 11.09
CA ASP A 129 -9.38 13.76 11.62
C ASP A 129 -10.35 12.77 10.96
N LYS A 130 -10.22 12.55 9.64
CA LYS A 130 -11.05 11.60 8.91
C LYS A 130 -10.73 10.13 9.22
N LEU A 131 -9.46 9.77 9.34
CA LEU A 131 -9.07 8.40 9.67
C LEU A 131 -9.49 8.01 11.10
N CYS A 132 -9.45 8.94 12.06
CA CYS A 132 -9.87 8.69 13.44
C CYS A 132 -11.40 8.47 13.60
N GLU A 133 -12.21 8.76 12.60
CA GLU A 133 -13.66 8.49 12.61
C GLU A 133 -13.96 6.98 12.46
N TYR A 134 -13.01 6.17 11.96
CA TYR A 134 -13.17 4.75 11.65
C TYR A 134 -12.33 3.87 12.59
N GLY A 135 -12.83 2.65 12.83
CA GLY A 135 -12.10 1.64 13.59
C GLY A 135 -11.01 0.95 12.77
N MET A 136 -10.00 0.39 13.46
CA MET A 136 -8.89 -0.32 12.82
C MET A 136 -9.39 -1.44 11.89
N PHE A 137 -10.38 -2.22 12.33
CA PHE A 137 -10.92 -3.32 11.53
C PHE A 137 -11.56 -2.83 10.23
N GLU A 138 -12.31 -1.73 10.26
CA GLU A 138 -12.91 -1.09 9.09
C GLU A 138 -11.83 -0.62 8.11
N LEU A 139 -10.80 0.06 8.63
CA LEU A 139 -9.67 0.54 7.85
C LEU A 139 -8.77 -0.57 7.27
N THR A 140 -8.77 -1.77 7.84
CA THR A 140 -7.96 -2.89 7.33
C THR A 140 -8.72 -3.80 6.37
N THR A 141 -10.05 -3.89 6.47
CA THR A 141 -10.85 -4.88 5.73
C THR A 141 -11.78 -4.27 4.69
N ASN A 142 -12.33 -3.07 4.95
CA ASN A 142 -13.37 -2.48 4.11
C ASN A 142 -12.81 -1.49 3.09
N ARG A 143 -12.83 -1.90 1.80
CA ARG A 143 -12.36 -1.06 0.71
C ARG A 143 -13.25 0.16 0.44
N GLN A 144 -14.55 0.07 0.72
CA GLN A 144 -15.51 1.16 0.44
C GLN A 144 -15.22 2.39 1.32
N VAL A 145 -14.82 2.16 2.56
CA VAL A 145 -14.44 3.22 3.52
C VAL A 145 -13.35 4.13 2.95
N TYR A 146 -12.37 3.58 2.24
CA TYR A 146 -11.34 4.40 1.61
C TYR A 146 -11.87 5.28 0.49
N THR A 147 -12.89 4.84 -0.25
CA THR A 147 -13.51 5.67 -1.29
C THR A 147 -14.20 6.88 -0.67
N GLU A 148 -14.90 6.68 0.45
CA GLU A 148 -15.56 7.75 1.20
C GLU A 148 -14.53 8.71 1.82
N ILE A 149 -13.53 8.18 2.51
CA ILE A 149 -12.44 8.99 3.11
C ILE A 149 -11.74 9.83 2.05
N ASN A 150 -11.35 9.23 0.92
CA ASN A 150 -10.68 9.95 -0.15
C ASN A 150 -11.54 11.08 -0.72
N ALA A 151 -12.85 10.84 -0.90
CA ALA A 151 -13.78 11.85 -1.38
C ALA A 151 -13.97 12.99 -0.38
N ASP A 152 -14.09 12.67 0.90
CA ASP A 152 -14.23 13.67 1.98
C ASP A 152 -12.98 14.53 2.14
N ILE A 153 -11.80 13.92 2.08
CA ILE A 153 -10.53 14.66 2.15
C ILE A 153 -10.36 15.53 0.91
N ASP A 154 -10.63 15.00 -0.30
CA ASP A 154 -10.56 15.77 -1.54
C ASP A 154 -11.46 17.00 -1.46
N LYS A 155 -12.72 16.83 -1.01
CA LYS A 155 -13.66 17.93 -0.83
C LYS A 155 -13.16 18.96 0.17
N SER A 156 -12.76 18.53 1.36
CA SER A 156 -12.29 19.43 2.41
C SER A 156 -11.04 20.20 2.01
N LEU A 157 -10.16 19.56 1.23
CA LEU A 157 -8.95 20.18 0.72
C LEU A 157 -9.26 21.19 -0.41
N ARG A 158 -10.24 20.90 -1.28
CA ARG A 158 -10.72 21.86 -2.30
C ARG A 158 -11.35 23.09 -1.66
N ASP A 159 -12.16 22.89 -0.64
CA ASP A 159 -12.78 24.00 0.10
C ASP A 159 -11.70 24.88 0.74
N TYR A 160 -10.67 24.29 1.34
CA TYR A 160 -9.52 25.01 1.89
C TYR A 160 -8.74 25.79 0.83
N PHE A 161 -8.49 25.19 -0.35
CA PHE A 161 -7.76 25.86 -1.44
C PHE A 161 -8.57 27.06 -1.97
N ALA A 162 -9.88 26.90 -2.11
CA ALA A 162 -10.78 27.96 -2.54
C ALA A 162 -10.82 29.12 -1.53
N GLU A 163 -10.92 28.82 -0.24
CA GLU A 163 -10.93 29.83 0.84
C GLU A 163 -9.62 30.64 0.87
N ARG A 164 -8.48 29.96 0.68
CA ARG A 164 -7.17 30.61 0.68
C ARG A 164 -6.79 31.26 -0.64
N GLY A 165 -7.53 30.96 -1.70
CA GLY A 165 -7.21 31.41 -3.06
C GLY A 165 -5.88 30.85 -3.55
N LEU A 166 -5.60 29.57 -3.26
CA LEU A 166 -4.40 28.86 -3.67
C LEU A 166 -4.56 28.40 -5.12
N PRO A 167 -3.71 28.88 -6.08
CA PRO A 167 -3.86 28.57 -7.50
C PRO A 167 -3.27 27.19 -7.84
N VAL A 168 -3.79 26.15 -7.19
CA VAL A 168 -3.31 24.77 -7.33
C VAL A 168 -4.51 23.84 -7.46
N ALA A 169 -4.51 23.03 -8.50
CA ALA A 169 -5.53 22.03 -8.75
C ALA A 169 -5.19 20.70 -8.06
N ILE A 170 -6.17 20.13 -7.35
CA ILE A 170 -6.05 18.78 -6.77
C ILE A 170 -6.42 17.78 -7.86
N ARG A 171 -5.49 16.90 -8.24
CA ARG A 171 -5.69 15.85 -9.24
C ARG A 171 -6.21 14.56 -8.63
N SER A 172 -5.65 14.16 -7.51
CA SER A 172 -6.10 12.97 -6.78
C SER A 172 -5.67 13.04 -5.32
N VAL A 173 -6.47 12.42 -4.46
CA VAL A 173 -6.14 12.11 -3.07
C VAL A 173 -6.30 10.61 -2.90
N VAL A 174 -5.29 9.96 -2.34
CA VAL A 174 -5.29 8.50 -2.13
C VAL A 174 -4.69 8.20 -0.76
N ILE A 175 -5.45 7.47 0.04
CA ILE A 175 -4.96 6.93 1.30
C ILE A 175 -4.59 5.47 1.11
N SER A 176 -3.38 5.10 1.51
CA SER A 176 -2.96 3.70 1.54
C SER A 176 -3.75 2.92 2.57
N ARG A 177 -3.85 1.62 2.36
CA ARG A 177 -4.47 0.73 3.34
C ARG A 177 -3.74 0.83 4.67
N ALA A 178 -4.49 1.07 5.75
CA ALA A 178 -3.95 1.10 7.09
C ALA A 178 -3.39 -0.28 7.48
N GLN A 179 -2.26 -0.26 8.13
CA GLN A 179 -1.63 -1.43 8.71
C GLN A 179 -1.65 -1.29 10.23
N PRO A 180 -2.08 -2.33 10.96
CA PRO A 180 -1.97 -2.33 12.40
C PRO A 180 -0.50 -2.17 12.83
N SER A 181 -0.27 -1.60 14.02
CA SER A 181 1.08 -1.57 14.57
C SER A 181 1.63 -2.99 14.76
N LYS A 182 2.95 -3.14 14.79
CA LYS A 182 3.61 -4.45 14.90
C LYS A 182 3.12 -5.27 16.08
N GLY A 183 2.90 -4.63 17.24
CA GLY A 183 2.40 -5.32 18.44
C GLY A 183 0.98 -5.87 18.27
N VAL A 184 0.11 -5.14 17.58
CA VAL A 184 -1.25 -5.59 17.27
C VAL A 184 -1.24 -6.72 16.24
N LEU A 185 -0.35 -6.65 15.23
CA LEU A 185 -0.18 -7.74 14.25
C LEU A 185 0.24 -9.05 14.92
N GLU A 186 1.21 -9.00 15.84
CA GLU A 186 1.65 -10.19 16.58
C GLU A 186 0.52 -10.81 17.41
N GLU A 187 -0.36 -9.99 18.00
CA GLU A 187 -1.50 -10.48 18.77
C GLU A 187 -2.61 -11.06 17.87
N ILE A 188 -2.87 -10.43 16.70
CA ILE A 188 -3.80 -10.96 15.70
C ILE A 188 -3.29 -12.31 15.18
N ASP A 189 -1.99 -12.42 14.86
CA ASP A 189 -1.40 -13.67 14.40
C ASP A 189 -1.49 -14.76 15.47
N ARG A 190 -1.20 -14.43 16.73
CA ARG A 190 -1.32 -15.35 17.87
C ARG A 190 -2.77 -15.83 18.04
N THR A 191 -3.73 -14.92 18.00
CA THR A 191 -5.16 -15.24 18.07
C THR A 191 -5.61 -16.09 16.89
N GLY A 192 -5.15 -15.77 15.70
CA GLY A 192 -5.42 -16.55 14.48
C GLY A 192 -4.90 -17.98 14.57
N VAL A 193 -3.68 -18.18 15.08
CA VAL A 193 -3.12 -19.51 15.32
C VAL A 193 -3.93 -20.28 16.36
N GLN A 194 -4.37 -19.65 17.45
CA GLN A 194 -5.19 -20.28 18.47
C GLN A 194 -6.56 -20.71 17.92
N MET A 195 -7.25 -19.83 17.20
CA MET A 195 -8.52 -20.16 16.55
C MET A 195 -8.39 -21.32 15.55
N GLN A 196 -7.30 -21.33 14.77
CA GLN A 196 -7.03 -22.42 13.84
C GLN A 196 -6.75 -23.75 14.56
N ALA A 197 -6.05 -23.70 15.69
CA ALA A 197 -5.80 -24.88 16.53
C ALA A 197 -7.11 -25.43 17.12
N GLU A 198 -7.97 -24.57 17.66
CA GLU A 198 -9.31 -24.95 18.19
C GLU A 198 -10.19 -25.56 17.10
N LEU A 199 -10.24 -24.93 15.90
CA LEU A 199 -10.99 -25.46 14.76
C LEU A 199 -10.47 -26.84 14.32
N THR A 200 -9.16 -27.02 14.31
CA THR A 200 -8.52 -28.30 13.98
C THR A 200 -8.86 -29.36 15.02
N GLN A 201 -8.83 -28.99 16.28
CA GLN A 201 -9.14 -29.91 17.38
C GLN A 201 -10.64 -30.31 17.38
N SER A 202 -11.53 -29.35 17.14
CA SER A 202 -12.98 -29.66 17.03
C SER A 202 -13.28 -30.60 15.85
N LYS A 203 -12.62 -30.39 14.70
CA LYS A 203 -12.70 -31.29 13.54
C LYS A 203 -12.17 -32.69 13.86
N ARG A 204 -11.04 -32.78 14.59
CA ARG A 204 -10.51 -34.08 15.03
C ARG A 204 -11.50 -34.82 15.94
N ILE A 205 -12.08 -34.14 16.93
CA ILE A 205 -13.09 -34.73 17.80
C ILE A 205 -14.29 -35.24 17.00
N ALA A 206 -14.80 -34.40 16.07
CA ALA A 206 -15.92 -34.82 15.21
C ALA A 206 -15.56 -36.03 14.32
N MET A 207 -14.35 -36.10 13.79
CA MET A 207 -13.87 -37.26 13.02
C MET A 207 -13.75 -38.53 13.88
N GLU A 208 -13.22 -38.42 15.10
CA GLU A 208 -13.13 -39.55 16.01
C GLU A 208 -14.51 -40.05 16.44
N GLN A 209 -15.46 -39.15 16.72
CA GLN A 209 -16.85 -39.52 17.01
C GLN A 209 -17.52 -40.24 15.82
N ALA A 210 -17.35 -39.69 14.60
CA ALA A 210 -17.87 -40.33 13.40
C ALA A 210 -17.24 -41.72 13.15
N ARG A 211 -15.94 -41.86 13.47
CA ARG A 211 -15.24 -43.14 13.40
C ARG A 211 -15.75 -44.14 14.42
N GLU A 212 -15.95 -43.71 15.66
CA GLU A 212 -16.55 -44.56 16.72
C GLU A 212 -17.93 -45.01 16.32
N GLU A 213 -18.81 -44.13 15.85
CA GLU A 213 -20.15 -44.49 15.36
C GLU A 213 -20.09 -45.48 14.19
N ALA A 214 -19.16 -45.29 13.26
CA ALA A 214 -18.98 -46.21 12.13
C ALA A 214 -18.49 -47.59 12.59
N GLU A 215 -17.56 -47.66 13.56
CA GLU A 215 -17.09 -48.94 14.13
C GLU A 215 -18.18 -49.64 14.92
N LEU A 216 -18.98 -48.92 15.71
CA LEU A 216 -20.16 -49.49 16.39
C LEU A 216 -21.20 -50.00 15.40
N ALA A 217 -21.48 -49.28 14.34
CA ALA A 217 -22.39 -49.72 13.28
C ALA A 217 -21.88 -51.00 12.60
N ARG A 218 -20.58 -51.07 12.29
CA ARG A 218 -19.92 -52.29 11.77
C ARG A 218 -20.03 -53.46 12.72
N ALA A 219 -19.71 -53.28 13.99
CA ALA A 219 -19.80 -54.32 14.99
C ALA A 219 -21.26 -54.88 15.13
N LYS A 220 -22.25 -53.97 15.06
CA LYS A 220 -23.66 -54.36 15.04
C LYS A 220 -24.04 -55.17 13.78
N ALA A 221 -23.55 -54.72 12.60
CA ALA A 221 -23.80 -55.42 11.34
C ALA A 221 -23.13 -56.80 11.32
N ASP A 222 -21.88 -56.90 11.77
CA ASP A 222 -21.17 -58.17 11.86
C ASP A 222 -21.87 -59.15 12.82
N LYS A 223 -22.36 -58.66 13.97
CA LYS A 223 -23.12 -59.47 14.91
C LYS A 223 -24.47 -59.96 14.32
N ALA A 224 -25.19 -59.12 13.58
CA ALA A 224 -26.39 -59.48 12.87
C ALA A 224 -26.10 -60.53 11.79
N TYR A 225 -25.05 -60.33 11.00
CA TYR A 225 -24.61 -61.27 9.96
C TYR A 225 -24.26 -62.65 10.54
N MET A 226 -23.46 -62.71 11.64
CA MET A 226 -23.15 -63.97 12.33
C MET A 226 -24.43 -64.72 12.78
N ARG A 227 -25.39 -63.96 13.28
CA ARG A 227 -26.70 -64.58 13.78
C ARG A 227 -27.54 -65.13 12.62
N GLU A 228 -27.65 -64.35 11.52
CA GLU A 228 -28.45 -64.77 10.35
C GLU A 228 -27.85 -66.01 9.64
N MET A 229 -26.52 -66.05 9.55
CA MET A 229 -25.78 -67.13 8.90
C MET A 229 -25.46 -68.28 9.83
N ASN A 230 -25.88 -68.20 11.11
CA ASN A 230 -25.65 -69.21 12.16
C ASN A 230 -24.17 -69.64 12.29
N LEU A 231 -23.26 -68.66 12.15
CA LEU A 231 -21.80 -68.84 12.19
C LEU A 231 -21.27 -68.78 13.63
N SER A 232 -20.29 -69.64 13.96
CA SER A 232 -19.50 -69.47 15.15
C SER A 232 -18.46 -68.31 15.00
N ALA A 233 -17.95 -67.80 16.10
CA ALA A 233 -16.96 -66.75 16.07
C ALA A 233 -15.71 -67.13 15.24
N ASP A 234 -15.23 -68.34 15.35
CA ASP A 234 -14.07 -68.84 14.61
C ASP A 234 -14.33 -68.96 13.12
N GLN A 235 -15.56 -69.38 12.73
CA GLN A 235 -15.95 -69.42 11.32
C GLN A 235 -16.06 -68.01 10.72
N PHE A 236 -16.56 -67.04 11.49
CA PHE A 236 -16.64 -65.63 11.04
C PHE A 236 -15.26 -65.02 10.86
N ILE A 237 -14.33 -65.25 11.81
CA ILE A 237 -12.94 -64.77 11.68
C ILE A 237 -12.25 -65.40 10.42
N SER A 238 -12.46 -66.67 10.19
CA SER A 238 -11.91 -67.36 9.01
C SER A 238 -12.51 -66.80 7.70
N LEU A 239 -13.79 -66.49 7.65
CA LEU A 239 -14.46 -65.86 6.53
C LEU A 239 -13.92 -64.47 6.24
N ARG A 240 -13.75 -63.65 7.28
CA ARG A 240 -13.15 -62.33 7.17
C ARG A 240 -11.70 -62.37 6.71
N ALA A 241 -10.90 -63.32 7.17
CA ALA A 241 -9.55 -63.53 6.71
C ALA A 241 -9.49 -63.83 5.20
N LEU A 242 -10.37 -64.68 4.68
CA LEU A 242 -10.49 -64.99 3.25
C LEU A 242 -10.95 -63.76 2.41
N GLU A 243 -11.86 -62.93 2.95
CA GLU A 243 -12.25 -61.69 2.29
C GLU A 243 -11.09 -60.72 2.15
N ILE A 244 -10.31 -60.56 3.23
CA ILE A 244 -9.09 -59.68 3.21
C ILE A 244 -8.05 -60.22 2.21
N GLU A 245 -7.84 -61.52 2.13
CA GLU A 245 -6.96 -62.13 1.16
C GLU A 245 -7.42 -61.89 -0.27
N LYS A 246 -8.76 -62.01 -0.52
CA LYS A 246 -9.35 -61.73 -1.81
C LYS A 246 -9.18 -60.26 -2.22
N GLU A 247 -9.41 -59.30 -1.30
CA GLU A 247 -9.18 -57.87 -1.56
C GLU A 247 -7.70 -57.59 -1.84
N LYS A 248 -6.78 -58.22 -1.13
CA LYS A 248 -5.34 -58.12 -1.40
C LYS A 248 -4.99 -58.60 -2.81
N VAL A 249 -5.55 -59.72 -3.25
CA VAL A 249 -5.35 -60.26 -4.60
C VAL A 249 -5.93 -59.34 -5.67
N GLU A 250 -7.09 -58.72 -5.42
CA GLU A 250 -7.67 -57.73 -6.36
C GLU A 250 -6.84 -56.43 -6.43
N MET A 251 -6.37 -55.94 -5.29
CA MET A 251 -5.43 -54.78 -5.29
C MET A 251 -4.16 -55.07 -6.05
N LEU A 252 -3.61 -56.27 -5.96
CA LEU A 252 -2.43 -56.72 -6.70
C LEU A 252 -2.67 -56.82 -8.20
N LYS A 253 -3.85 -57.31 -8.62
CA LYS A 253 -4.24 -57.35 -10.02
C LYS A 253 -4.34 -55.96 -10.65
N ASN A 254 -4.80 -54.98 -9.87
CA ASN A 254 -4.98 -53.62 -10.31
C ASN A 254 -3.74 -52.75 -10.22
N ASN A 255 -2.65 -53.25 -9.58
CA ASN A 255 -1.39 -52.54 -9.39
C ASN A 255 -0.19 -53.43 -9.73
N PRO A 256 0.16 -53.58 -11.03
CA PRO A 256 1.22 -54.48 -11.49
C PRO A 256 2.64 -54.13 -10.96
N ASN A 257 2.80 -52.96 -10.36
CA ASN A 257 4.09 -52.48 -9.83
C ASN A 257 4.31 -52.84 -8.34
N VAL A 258 3.43 -53.63 -7.72
CA VAL A 258 3.59 -54.10 -6.32
C VAL A 258 4.02 -55.54 -6.34
N LYS A 259 5.23 -55.84 -5.86
CA LYS A 259 5.71 -57.21 -5.60
C LYS A 259 5.36 -57.57 -4.17
N VAL A 260 4.87 -58.80 -4.00
CA VAL A 260 4.54 -59.39 -2.69
C VAL A 260 5.55 -60.50 -2.42
N ASP A 261 6.39 -60.33 -1.39
CA ASP A 261 7.21 -61.40 -0.87
C ASP A 261 6.55 -61.98 0.37
N ALA A 262 6.16 -63.23 0.28
CA ALA A 262 5.61 -63.97 1.40
C ALA A 262 6.78 -64.70 2.12
N PHE A 263 7.20 -64.21 3.27
CA PHE A 263 8.12 -64.91 4.16
C PHE A 263 7.42 -65.34 5.40
N LEU A 264 7.42 -66.63 5.67
CA LEU A 264 6.83 -67.28 6.87
C LEU A 264 5.33 -66.95 7.09
N GLY A 265 4.52 -66.90 6.04
CA GLY A 265 3.08 -66.71 6.14
C GLY A 265 2.60 -65.26 6.34
N TYR A 266 3.49 -64.27 6.39
CA TYR A 266 3.14 -62.86 6.46
C TYR A 266 3.59 -62.15 5.18
N PRO A 267 2.65 -61.59 4.37
CA PRO A 267 3.01 -60.85 3.18
C PRO A 267 3.57 -59.43 3.54
N ASN A 268 4.79 -59.12 3.09
CA ASN A 268 5.36 -57.82 3.14
C ASN A 268 5.16 -57.11 1.80
N PHE A 269 4.60 -55.95 1.81
CA PHE A 269 4.36 -55.14 0.60
C PHE A 269 5.41 -54.01 0.49
N TYR A 270 6.09 -53.94 -0.64
CA TYR A 270 7.00 -52.81 -0.92
C TYR A 270 6.82 -52.35 -2.38
N LYS A 271 7.02 -51.07 -2.55
CA LYS A 271 6.98 -50.42 -3.85
C LYS A 271 8.34 -50.60 -4.52
N VAL A 272 8.37 -51.14 -5.70
CA VAL A 272 9.56 -51.18 -6.53
C VAL A 272 9.59 -49.87 -7.35
N ASN A 273 10.62 -49.07 -7.12
CA ASN A 273 10.86 -47.84 -7.91
C ASN A 273 11.33 -48.18 -9.31
#